data_8d0dd4c23a2dd2b2b9002ee142fa03ef
#
_entry.id   8d0dd4c23a2dd2b2b9002ee142fa03ef
#
_cell.length_a   1.000
_cell.length_b   1.000
_cell.length_c   1.000
_cell.angle_alpha   90.00
_cell.angle_beta   90.00
_cell.angle_gamma   90.00
#
_symmetry.space_group_name_H-M   'P 1'
#
loop_
_entity.id
_entity.type
_entity.pdbx_description
1 polymer ?
#
loop_
_entity_poly.entity_id
_entity_poly.type
_entity_poly.pdbx_seq_one_letter_code
_entity_poly.pdbx_strand_id
1 'polypeptide(L)'
;EMLDEFAYLGSDKAEEVVITNTNLIADMIEVMSPVRPDKCPPVIADSDKQLTDICYNKAHELYGETLPQIVEDRLKKELNSIISNGFAVMYIIAQKLVWKSVEDGYLVGSRGSVGSSFVANMAGITEVNSLSPHYLCPKCHYYDFDSEEVRAYGGGAGCDMPDKNCPVC
;
A
#
# COMPACT_ATOMS: atom_id res chain seq x y z
N GLU A 1 27.05 -25.22 19.98
CA GLU A 1 27.21 -23.88 19.38
C GLU A 1 26.99 -22.78 20.41
N MET A 2 25.77 -22.54 20.96
CA MET A 2 25.54 -21.52 22.01
C MET A 2 26.37 -21.76 23.27
N LEU A 3 26.53 -22.99 23.72
CA LEU A 3 27.40 -23.29 24.87
C LEU A 3 28.88 -22.97 24.60
N ASP A 4 29.33 -23.16 23.38
CA ASP A 4 30.69 -22.85 22.98
C ASP A 4 30.94 -21.34 22.97
N GLU A 5 29.95 -20.56 22.51
CA GLU A 5 30.00 -19.07 22.54
C GLU A 5 30.09 -18.53 23.99
N PHE A 6 29.48 -19.22 24.95
CA PHE A 6 29.49 -18.84 26.36
C PHE A 6 30.57 -19.55 27.19
N ALA A 7 31.50 -20.29 26.54
CA ALA A 7 32.53 -21.09 27.22
C ALA A 7 33.47 -20.23 28.12
N TYR A 8 33.59 -18.94 27.86
CA TYR A 8 34.34 -17.99 28.70
C TYR A 8 33.82 -17.86 30.14
N LEU A 9 32.56 -18.25 30.37
CA LEU A 9 31.96 -18.25 31.73
C LEU A 9 32.30 -19.52 32.56
N GLY A 10 32.93 -20.54 31.92
CA GLY A 10 33.06 -21.87 32.47
C GLY A 10 31.82 -22.74 32.18
N SER A 11 32.00 -24.08 32.09
CA SER A 11 30.96 -25.00 31.64
C SER A 11 29.64 -24.90 32.43
N ASP A 12 29.74 -24.89 33.74
CA ASP A 12 28.53 -24.91 34.59
C ASP A 12 27.72 -23.60 34.47
N LYS A 13 28.44 -22.46 34.38
CA LYS A 13 27.77 -21.18 34.22
C LYS A 13 27.24 -20.97 32.83
N ALA A 14 27.91 -21.51 31.81
CA ALA A 14 27.41 -21.50 30.44
C ALA A 14 26.12 -22.33 30.33
N GLU A 15 26.07 -23.52 30.94
CA GLU A 15 24.88 -24.35 30.98
C GLU A 15 23.72 -23.69 31.74
N GLU A 16 24.02 -23.07 32.89
CA GLU A 16 23.03 -22.30 33.66
C GLU A 16 22.41 -21.19 32.79
N VAL A 17 23.23 -20.39 32.13
CA VAL A 17 22.75 -19.23 31.35
C VAL A 17 22.02 -19.65 30.08
N VAL A 18 22.58 -20.62 29.35
CA VAL A 18 22.08 -20.96 28.01
C VAL A 18 20.91 -21.94 28.06
N ILE A 19 20.91 -22.86 29.02
CA ILE A 19 19.90 -23.94 29.08
C ILE A 19 18.95 -23.72 30.24
N THR A 20 19.46 -23.66 31.48
CA THR A 20 18.61 -23.66 32.66
C THR A 20 17.75 -22.40 32.73
N ASN A 21 18.37 -21.23 32.62
CA ASN A 21 17.64 -19.96 32.74
C ASN A 21 16.71 -19.69 31.55
N THR A 22 17.09 -20.09 30.34
CA THR A 22 16.22 -19.93 29.18
C THR A 22 14.97 -20.82 29.26
N ASN A 23 15.13 -22.06 29.71
CA ASN A 23 13.98 -22.94 29.95
C ASN A 23 13.12 -22.43 31.13
N LEU A 24 13.73 -21.96 32.21
CA LEU A 24 12.98 -21.35 33.31
C LEU A 24 12.13 -20.17 32.87
N ILE A 25 12.69 -19.27 32.02
CA ILE A 25 11.92 -18.15 31.46
C ILE A 25 10.79 -18.65 30.57
N ALA A 26 11.04 -19.66 29.74
CA ALA A 26 10.00 -20.24 28.89
C ALA A 26 8.86 -20.86 29.71
N ASP A 27 9.19 -21.53 30.80
CA ASP A 27 8.21 -22.15 31.71
C ASP A 27 7.37 -21.12 32.48
N MET A 28 7.87 -19.90 32.64
CA MET A 28 7.14 -18.78 33.26
C MET A 28 6.13 -18.12 32.30
N ILE A 29 6.18 -18.43 31.02
CA ILE A 29 5.31 -17.80 30.01
C ILE A 29 3.96 -18.50 30.00
N GLU A 30 2.89 -17.74 30.18
CA GLU A 30 1.52 -18.21 30.05
C GLU A 30 0.97 -17.85 28.68
N VAL A 31 0.09 -18.68 28.15
CA VAL A 31 -0.61 -18.42 26.89
C VAL A 31 -1.66 -17.34 27.14
N MET A 32 -1.38 -16.14 26.67
CA MET A 32 -2.31 -15.02 26.74
C MET A 32 -2.45 -14.33 25.40
N SER A 33 -3.62 -13.79 25.11
CA SER A 33 -3.81 -12.92 23.94
C SER A 33 -3.63 -11.47 24.37
N PRO A 34 -2.52 -10.80 24.01
CA PRO A 34 -2.27 -9.41 24.38
C PRO A 34 -3.19 -8.42 23.67
N VAL A 35 -3.83 -8.87 22.59
CA VAL A 35 -4.71 -8.05 21.74
C VAL A 35 -6.09 -8.73 21.70
N ARG A 36 -7.15 -7.91 21.70
CA ARG A 36 -8.51 -8.42 21.50
C ARG A 36 -8.61 -9.16 20.17
N PRO A 37 -9.34 -10.30 20.13
CA PRO A 37 -9.52 -11.06 18.90
C PRO A 37 -10.33 -10.28 17.85
N ASP A 38 -11.20 -9.37 18.30
CA ASP A 38 -12.10 -8.64 17.43
C ASP A 38 -11.45 -7.36 16.89
N LYS A 39 -11.62 -7.12 15.61
CA LYS A 39 -11.29 -5.83 14.96
C LYS A 39 -12.38 -4.82 15.33
N CYS A 40 -11.98 -3.62 15.75
CA CYS A 40 -12.89 -2.53 16.10
C CYS A 40 -12.63 -1.31 15.22
N PRO A 41 -12.86 -1.37 13.89
CA PRO A 41 -12.71 -0.22 13.03
C PRO A 41 -13.76 0.85 13.41
N PRO A 42 -13.44 2.14 13.28
CA PRO A 42 -14.45 3.18 13.41
C PRO A 42 -15.51 3.03 12.33
N VAL A 43 -16.68 3.63 12.56
CA VAL A 43 -17.79 3.62 11.59
C VAL A 43 -17.94 5.01 10.98
N ILE A 44 -17.84 5.10 9.67
CA ILE A 44 -18.18 6.28 8.88
C ILE A 44 -19.30 5.87 7.91
N ALA A 45 -20.42 6.57 7.97
CA ALA A 45 -21.55 6.27 7.08
C ALA A 45 -21.13 6.35 5.61
N ASP A 46 -21.60 5.41 4.81
CA ASP A 46 -21.37 5.34 3.36
C ASP A 46 -19.90 5.31 2.93
N SER A 47 -18.96 4.90 3.82
CA SER A 47 -17.53 4.87 3.51
C SER A 47 -17.18 4.06 2.26
N ASP A 48 -17.88 2.95 2.04
CA ASP A 48 -17.71 2.09 0.87
C ASP A 48 -18.07 2.83 -0.42
N LYS A 49 -19.21 3.50 -0.42
CA LYS A 49 -19.66 4.30 -1.55
C LYS A 49 -18.77 5.52 -1.76
N GLN A 50 -18.43 6.23 -0.69
CA GLN A 50 -17.54 7.41 -0.77
C GLN A 50 -16.18 7.03 -1.38
N LEU A 51 -15.57 5.95 -0.93
CA LEU A 51 -14.28 5.50 -1.47
C LEU A 51 -14.41 5.13 -2.95
N THR A 52 -15.46 4.39 -3.31
CA THR A 52 -15.72 4.01 -4.70
C THR A 52 -15.89 5.24 -5.59
N ASP A 53 -16.74 6.18 -5.19
CA ASP A 53 -17.03 7.41 -5.95
C ASP A 53 -15.75 8.26 -6.12
N ILE A 54 -14.94 8.43 -5.08
CA ILE A 54 -13.67 9.17 -5.14
C ILE A 54 -12.73 8.52 -6.16
N CYS A 55 -12.55 7.21 -6.10
CA CYS A 55 -11.63 6.50 -6.97
C CYS A 55 -12.06 6.53 -8.43
N TYR A 56 -13.34 6.28 -8.73
CA TYR A 56 -13.84 6.33 -10.09
C TYR A 56 -13.84 7.74 -10.67
N ASN A 57 -14.21 8.75 -9.88
CA ASN A 57 -14.15 10.15 -10.33
C ASN A 57 -12.70 10.53 -10.70
N LYS A 58 -11.73 10.15 -9.89
CA LYS A 58 -10.32 10.42 -10.18
C LYS A 58 -9.82 9.63 -11.39
N ALA A 59 -10.21 8.38 -11.53
CA ALA A 59 -9.86 7.58 -12.69
C ALA A 59 -10.42 8.18 -13.99
N HIS A 60 -11.68 8.63 -14.00
CA HIS A 60 -12.29 9.30 -15.16
C HIS A 60 -11.65 10.66 -15.45
N GLU A 61 -11.25 11.41 -14.41
CA GLU A 61 -10.48 12.67 -14.57
C GLU A 61 -9.16 12.41 -15.31
N LEU A 62 -8.48 11.31 -15.02
CA LEU A 62 -7.17 11.00 -15.59
C LEU A 62 -7.26 10.30 -16.96
N TYR A 63 -8.11 9.29 -17.08
CA TYR A 63 -8.16 8.37 -18.24
C TYR A 63 -9.36 8.63 -19.17
N GLY A 64 -10.25 9.58 -18.84
CA GLY A 64 -11.41 9.92 -19.64
C GLY A 64 -12.66 9.10 -19.31
N GLU A 65 -13.72 9.30 -20.10
CA GLU A 65 -15.03 8.66 -19.85
C GLU A 65 -14.99 7.12 -19.96
N THR A 66 -14.18 6.61 -20.88
CA THR A 66 -13.99 5.16 -21.05
C THR A 66 -12.65 4.76 -20.46
N LEU A 67 -12.69 4.07 -19.32
CA LEU A 67 -11.46 3.63 -18.64
C LEU A 67 -10.75 2.52 -19.42
N PRO A 68 -9.40 2.54 -19.47
CA PRO A 68 -8.64 1.38 -19.93
C PRO A 68 -8.98 0.13 -19.12
N GLN A 69 -9.02 -1.03 -19.76
CA GLN A 69 -9.38 -2.29 -19.08
C GLN A 69 -8.48 -2.58 -17.88
N ILE A 70 -7.19 -2.31 -18.00
CA ILE A 70 -6.22 -2.50 -16.90
C ILE A 70 -6.54 -1.64 -15.68
N VAL A 71 -7.02 -0.42 -15.88
CA VAL A 71 -7.45 0.51 -14.81
C VAL A 71 -8.72 0.00 -14.15
N GLU A 72 -9.71 -0.36 -14.97
CA GLU A 72 -11.01 -0.86 -14.50
C GLU A 72 -10.85 -2.15 -13.68
N ASP A 73 -10.10 -3.12 -14.19
CA ASP A 73 -9.87 -4.41 -13.52
C ASP A 73 -9.12 -4.22 -12.19
N ARG A 74 -8.14 -3.31 -12.18
CA ARG A 74 -7.37 -3.02 -10.98
C ARG A 74 -8.23 -2.35 -9.92
N LEU A 75 -9.04 -1.35 -10.27
CA LEU A 75 -9.98 -0.70 -9.36
C LEU A 75 -10.98 -1.69 -8.79
N LYS A 76 -11.63 -2.48 -9.62
CA LYS A 76 -12.60 -3.50 -9.18
C LYS A 76 -11.98 -4.48 -8.21
N LYS A 77 -10.81 -5.00 -8.54
CA LYS A 77 -10.10 -5.97 -7.70
C LYS A 77 -9.76 -5.40 -6.33
N GLU A 78 -9.17 -4.21 -6.28
CA GLU A 78 -8.74 -3.61 -5.01
C GLU A 78 -9.94 -3.12 -4.18
N LEU A 79 -10.90 -2.40 -4.79
CA LEU A 79 -12.11 -1.94 -4.09
C LEU A 79 -12.90 -3.10 -3.50
N ASN A 80 -13.09 -4.17 -4.27
CA ASN A 80 -13.79 -5.34 -3.76
C ASN A 80 -13.08 -5.96 -2.54
N SER A 81 -11.75 -6.07 -2.59
CA SER A 81 -10.97 -6.57 -1.45
C SER A 81 -11.07 -5.65 -0.23
N ILE A 82 -10.95 -4.33 -0.42
CA ILE A 82 -10.99 -3.34 0.66
C ILE A 82 -12.37 -3.32 1.33
N ILE A 83 -13.43 -3.27 0.53
CA ILE A 83 -14.82 -3.18 1.00
C ILE A 83 -15.25 -4.48 1.68
N SER A 84 -15.00 -5.63 1.06
CA SER A 84 -15.40 -6.93 1.63
C SER A 84 -14.71 -7.25 2.96
N ASN A 85 -13.54 -6.68 3.22
CA ASN A 85 -12.83 -6.80 4.49
C ASN A 85 -13.14 -5.66 5.48
N GLY A 86 -14.04 -4.72 5.16
CA GLY A 86 -14.43 -3.62 6.03
C GLY A 86 -13.36 -2.54 6.22
N PHE A 87 -12.42 -2.38 5.27
CA PHE A 87 -11.33 -1.41 5.38
C PHE A 87 -11.58 -0.07 4.68
N ALA A 88 -12.71 0.11 3.99
CA ALA A 88 -13.00 1.35 3.28
C ALA A 88 -12.96 2.59 4.21
N VAL A 89 -13.46 2.44 5.43
CA VAL A 89 -13.41 3.51 6.45
C VAL A 89 -11.98 3.96 6.75
N MET A 90 -11.01 3.04 6.77
CA MET A 90 -9.61 3.37 7.02
C MET A 90 -9.00 4.17 5.86
N TYR A 91 -9.37 3.84 4.63
CA TYR A 91 -8.99 4.61 3.44
C TYR A 91 -9.59 6.01 3.47
N ILE A 92 -10.86 6.16 3.84
CA ILE A 92 -11.52 7.48 3.97
C ILE A 92 -10.85 8.34 5.07
N ILE A 93 -10.48 7.74 6.19
CA ILE A 93 -9.73 8.45 7.24
C ILE A 93 -8.37 8.91 6.73
N ALA A 94 -7.60 8.00 6.11
CA ALA A 94 -6.30 8.32 5.56
C ALA A 94 -6.38 9.43 4.49
N GLN A 95 -7.36 9.34 3.59
CA GLN A 95 -7.62 10.34 2.56
C GLN A 95 -7.88 11.72 3.17
N LYS A 96 -8.77 11.81 4.17
CA LYS A 96 -9.08 13.08 4.84
C LYS A 96 -7.87 13.68 5.56
N LEU A 97 -7.06 12.85 6.21
CA LEU A 97 -5.84 13.29 6.89
C LEU A 97 -4.80 13.82 5.89
N VAL A 98 -4.56 13.09 4.81
CA VAL A 98 -3.61 13.51 3.77
C VAL A 98 -4.07 14.80 3.10
N TRP A 99 -5.32 14.87 2.69
CA TRP A 99 -5.86 16.07 2.02
C TRP A 99 -5.80 17.28 2.93
N LYS A 100 -6.17 17.13 4.21
CA LYS A 100 -6.07 18.22 5.17
C LYS A 100 -4.62 18.68 5.37
N SER A 101 -3.69 17.75 5.45
CA SER A 101 -2.27 18.07 5.58
C SER A 101 -1.74 18.86 4.37
N VAL A 102 -2.10 18.42 3.16
CA VAL A 102 -1.71 19.11 1.92
C VAL A 102 -2.37 20.50 1.82
N GLU A 103 -3.66 20.62 2.18
CA GLU A 103 -4.38 21.90 2.23
C GLU A 103 -3.71 22.90 3.19
N ASP A 104 -3.20 22.42 4.32
CA ASP A 104 -2.47 23.23 5.30
C ASP A 104 -1.01 23.53 4.86
N GLY A 105 -0.61 23.11 3.66
CA GLY A 105 0.71 23.38 3.08
C GLY A 105 1.83 22.42 3.49
N TYR A 106 1.50 21.28 4.10
CA TYR A 106 2.47 20.26 4.48
C TYR A 106 2.62 19.20 3.39
N LEU A 107 3.85 18.77 3.16
CA LEU A 107 4.14 17.65 2.25
C LEU A 107 3.82 16.33 2.95
N VAL A 108 3.15 15.45 2.21
CA VAL A 108 2.87 14.08 2.63
C VAL A 108 3.50 13.12 1.64
N GLY A 109 4.36 12.25 2.11
CA GLY A 109 5.01 11.21 1.31
C GLY A 109 4.53 9.82 1.73
N SER A 110 4.42 8.92 0.78
CA SER A 110 4.04 7.54 1.00
C SER A 110 5.20 6.73 1.56
N ARG A 111 4.90 5.80 2.49
CA ARG A 111 5.87 4.87 3.03
C ARG A 111 5.27 3.46 3.10
N GLY A 112 6.09 2.46 2.73
CA GLY A 112 5.69 1.06 2.79
C GLY A 112 4.71 0.64 1.69
N SER A 113 3.89 -0.36 1.96
CA SER A 113 3.03 -1.02 0.98
C SER A 113 1.88 -0.19 0.43
N VAL A 114 1.57 0.98 1.02
CA VAL A 114 0.52 1.86 0.49
C VAL A 114 0.82 2.35 -0.92
N GLY A 115 2.11 2.48 -1.30
CA GLY A 115 2.54 2.82 -2.65
C GLY A 115 2.21 1.76 -3.71
N SER A 116 1.84 0.55 -3.32
CA SER A 116 1.41 -0.52 -4.24
C SER A 116 -0.11 -0.58 -4.44
N SER A 117 -0.88 0.26 -3.75
CA SER A 117 -2.34 0.34 -3.88
C SER A 117 -2.76 1.39 -4.90
N PHE A 118 -3.41 0.94 -5.96
CA PHE A 118 -3.97 1.84 -6.96
C PHE A 118 -5.18 2.62 -6.43
N VAL A 119 -5.98 2.00 -5.57
CA VAL A 119 -7.07 2.69 -4.84
C VAL A 119 -6.52 3.81 -3.96
N ALA A 120 -5.40 3.61 -3.27
CA ALA A 120 -4.76 4.66 -2.48
C ALA A 120 -4.28 5.83 -3.35
N ASN A 121 -3.78 5.55 -4.56
CA ASN A 121 -3.41 6.60 -5.53
C ASN A 121 -4.65 7.35 -6.04
N MET A 122 -5.70 6.64 -6.46
CA MET A 122 -6.94 7.28 -6.94
C MET A 122 -7.66 8.07 -5.83
N ALA A 123 -7.55 7.64 -4.59
CA ALA A 123 -8.09 8.36 -3.43
C ALA A 123 -7.21 9.56 -2.99
N GLY A 124 -6.05 9.78 -3.61
CA GLY A 124 -5.14 10.86 -3.24
C GLY A 124 -4.46 10.66 -1.89
N ILE A 125 -4.28 9.41 -1.46
CA ILE A 125 -3.55 9.04 -0.25
C ILE A 125 -2.06 8.93 -0.55
N THR A 126 -1.70 8.47 -1.75
CA THR A 126 -0.34 8.35 -2.24
C THR A 126 -0.19 8.97 -3.63
N GLU A 127 0.95 9.54 -3.90
CA GLU A 127 1.35 10.04 -5.22
C GLU A 127 1.82 8.93 -6.17
N VAL A 128 2.09 7.74 -5.64
CA VAL A 128 2.64 6.62 -6.42
C VAL A 128 1.52 5.91 -7.19
N ASN A 129 1.61 5.93 -8.52
CA ASN A 129 0.77 5.09 -9.38
C ASN A 129 1.38 3.68 -9.47
N SER A 130 0.65 2.69 -8.97
CA SER A 130 1.09 1.29 -8.90
C SER A 130 0.80 0.46 -10.15
N LEU A 131 0.27 1.06 -11.20
CA LEU A 131 0.15 0.41 -12.51
C LEU A 131 1.53 0.27 -13.16
N SER A 132 1.62 -0.63 -14.13
CA SER A 132 2.81 -0.73 -14.97
C SER A 132 3.15 0.62 -15.62
N PRO A 133 4.42 0.89 -15.94
CA PRO A 133 4.82 2.09 -16.66
C PRO A 133 3.96 2.33 -17.90
N HIS A 134 3.52 3.55 -18.10
CA HIS A 134 2.69 3.94 -19.24
C HIS A 134 2.74 5.44 -19.50
N TYR A 135 2.45 5.84 -20.71
CA TYR A 135 2.21 7.24 -21.05
C TYR A 135 0.75 7.60 -20.83
N LEU A 136 0.52 8.78 -20.28
CA LEU A 136 -0.82 9.34 -20.10
C LEU A 136 -0.80 10.83 -20.46
N CYS A 137 -1.64 11.24 -21.38
CA CYS A 137 -1.77 12.64 -21.74
C CYS A 137 -2.80 13.35 -20.83
N PRO A 138 -2.40 14.36 -20.04
CA PRO A 138 -3.34 15.06 -19.16
C PRO A 138 -4.37 15.93 -19.89
N LYS A 139 -4.17 16.18 -21.19
CA LYS A 139 -5.04 17.04 -21.98
C LYS A 139 -6.14 16.31 -22.74
N CYS A 140 -5.81 15.17 -23.35
CA CYS A 140 -6.75 14.41 -24.18
C CYS A 140 -7.02 13.00 -23.69
N HIS A 141 -6.46 12.61 -22.54
CA HIS A 141 -6.58 11.29 -21.92
C HIS A 141 -6.06 10.14 -22.78
N TYR A 142 -5.26 10.44 -23.83
CA TYR A 142 -4.56 9.39 -24.56
C TYR A 142 -3.66 8.61 -23.60
N TYR A 143 -3.69 7.30 -23.69
CA TYR A 143 -2.85 6.43 -22.88
C TYR A 143 -2.17 5.36 -23.76
N ASP A 144 -1.01 4.90 -23.30
CA ASP A 144 -0.24 3.85 -23.97
C ASP A 144 0.40 2.92 -22.93
N PHE A 145 -0.16 1.72 -22.82
CA PHE A 145 0.34 0.65 -21.95
C PHE A 145 1.12 -0.43 -22.72
N ASP A 146 1.05 -0.44 -24.05
CA ASP A 146 1.32 -1.63 -24.85
C ASP A 146 2.39 -1.45 -25.94
N SER A 147 2.83 -0.23 -26.24
CA SER A 147 3.88 -0.02 -27.24
C SER A 147 5.19 -0.73 -26.86
N GLU A 148 6.01 -1.05 -27.84
CA GLU A 148 7.32 -1.67 -27.62
C GLU A 148 8.20 -0.82 -26.69
N GLU A 149 8.12 0.51 -26.82
CA GLU A 149 8.80 1.47 -25.99
C GLU A 149 8.40 1.31 -24.51
N VAL A 150 7.11 1.24 -24.21
CA VAL A 150 6.59 1.04 -22.85
C VAL A 150 6.96 -0.34 -22.31
N ARG A 151 6.85 -1.38 -23.13
CA ARG A 151 7.20 -2.75 -22.72
C ARG A 151 8.67 -2.92 -22.39
N ALA A 152 9.55 -2.14 -23.01
CA ALA A 152 10.98 -2.15 -22.72
C ALA A 152 11.28 -1.71 -21.26
N TYR A 153 10.39 -0.92 -20.65
CA TYR A 153 10.48 -0.49 -19.25
C TYR A 153 9.64 -1.35 -18.29
N GLY A 154 9.10 -2.46 -18.74
CA GLY A 154 8.35 -3.39 -17.91
C GLY A 154 9.13 -3.83 -16.68
N GLY A 155 8.54 -3.62 -15.47
CA GLY A 155 9.20 -3.86 -14.18
C GLY A 155 10.06 -2.70 -13.66
N GLY A 156 10.20 -1.60 -14.41
CA GLY A 156 10.83 -0.35 -13.99
C GLY A 156 9.82 0.68 -13.48
N ALA A 157 10.27 1.92 -13.33
CA ALA A 157 9.43 3.05 -12.95
C ALA A 157 9.06 3.90 -14.18
N GLY A 158 7.82 4.41 -14.20
CA GLY A 158 7.35 5.27 -15.30
C GLY A 158 8.14 6.57 -15.44
N CYS A 159 8.75 7.06 -14.35
CA CYS A 159 9.61 8.24 -14.36
C CYS A 159 10.95 8.04 -15.08
N ASP A 160 11.34 6.79 -15.33
CA ASP A 160 12.56 6.46 -16.06
C ASP A 160 12.33 6.38 -17.58
N MET A 161 11.06 6.46 -18.00
CA MET A 161 10.71 6.47 -19.42
C MET A 161 11.09 7.83 -20.06
N PRO A 162 11.52 7.86 -21.33
CA PRO A 162 11.82 9.09 -22.00
C PRO A 162 10.59 9.99 -22.17
N ASP A 163 10.81 11.30 -22.18
CA ASP A 163 9.77 12.27 -22.46
C ASP A 163 9.18 12.06 -23.86
N LYS A 164 7.86 12.14 -23.97
CA LYS A 164 7.15 11.90 -25.22
C LYS A 164 6.05 12.95 -25.45
N ASN A 165 5.98 13.49 -26.65
CA ASN A 165 4.84 14.32 -27.04
C ASN A 165 3.62 13.44 -27.33
N CYS A 166 2.45 13.91 -26.92
CA CYS A 166 1.21 13.20 -27.20
C CYS A 166 0.98 13.08 -28.72
N PRO A 167 0.77 11.87 -29.25
CA PRO A 167 0.55 11.69 -30.70
C PRO A 167 -0.84 12.14 -31.15
N VAL A 168 -1.75 12.45 -30.22
CA VAL A 168 -3.14 12.83 -30.52
C VAL A 168 -3.34 14.34 -30.49
N CYS A 169 -2.76 15.03 -29.53
CA CYS A 169 -3.03 16.45 -29.34
C CYS A 169 -1.79 17.33 -29.33
#